data_9543921c0d91b55b0f4c55d39d6e520b
#
_entry.id   9543921c0d91b55b0f4c55d39d6e520b
#
_cell.length_a   1.000
_cell.length_b   1.000
_cell.length_c   1.000
_cell.angle_alpha   90.00
_cell.angle_beta   90.00
_cell.angle_gamma   90.00
#
_symmetry.space_group_name_H-M   'P 1'
#
loop_
_entity.id
_entity.type
_entity.pdbx_description
1 polymer ?
#
loop_
_entity_poly.entity_id
_entity_poly.type
_entity_poly.pdbx_seq_one_letter_code
_entity_poly.pdbx_strand_id
1 'polypeptide(L)'
;VKNCGGDEEAQKINLYVSTSTFCQTKYDPYVNLLRAATQSFSAVIGGMDGMYVKPFDHCIRPSDVFSRRIARNIQIMEQHEFNFIQPIDPSGGSWYIEPLTEEFTEKTWAKFQEIESHGGLLAALESGKVQAAVKAILEERFKNLATRKDRAVGNNMYPNMTEELLEVPEVDFAGILKARKTDLEVNVKVRDNAYVEAVLSDLGKRDASELGSLIADAEKALLAGATMGEISAALTGSANGEKVEAIAPHRWTERYEELRMRTENFVDKTGENVKIFLTNMGPIPQHKARADFVTSFMQVAAFEVVTNNGFLTVEEAVKAALESGADAAIVCSTDATYPELAPAVTKGIKAVNPEMKVFLAGAPSAELKEICDAAGMDDYISVKSNCYETLLRMQKERGMF
;
A
#
# COMPACT_ATOMS: atom_id res chain seq x y z
N VAL A 1 -2.69 -20.41 -29.03
CA VAL A 1 -3.91 -20.11 -29.80
C VAL A 1 -3.78 -20.73 -31.18
N LYS A 2 -2.74 -20.34 -31.98
CA LYS A 2 -2.53 -20.88 -33.33
C LYS A 2 -2.47 -22.40 -33.35
N ASN A 3 -1.70 -23.01 -32.47
CA ASN A 3 -1.54 -24.47 -32.37
C ASN A 3 -2.82 -25.21 -31.94
N CYS A 4 -3.78 -24.47 -31.37
CA CYS A 4 -5.11 -24.98 -31.01
C CYS A 4 -6.16 -24.65 -32.06
N GLY A 5 -5.78 -24.17 -33.25
CA GLY A 5 -6.68 -23.89 -34.37
C GLY A 5 -7.27 -22.50 -34.42
N GLY A 6 -6.78 -21.56 -33.56
CA GLY A 6 -7.20 -20.15 -33.61
C GLY A 6 -6.60 -19.44 -34.83
N ASP A 7 -7.42 -18.56 -35.46
CA ASP A 7 -7.00 -17.70 -36.56
C ASP A 7 -6.19 -16.50 -36.08
N GLU A 8 -5.80 -15.59 -36.97
CA GLU A 8 -5.03 -14.40 -36.64
C GLU A 8 -5.77 -13.45 -35.70
N GLU A 9 -7.09 -13.36 -35.81
CA GLU A 9 -7.91 -12.51 -34.93
C GLU A 9 -7.99 -13.09 -33.51
N ALA A 10 -8.17 -14.41 -33.40
CA ALA A 10 -8.19 -15.11 -32.11
C ALA A 10 -6.84 -15.04 -31.35
N GLN A 11 -5.74 -14.69 -32.03
CA GLN A 11 -4.41 -14.51 -31.42
C GLN A 11 -4.20 -13.12 -30.82
N LYS A 12 -5.06 -12.15 -31.13
CA LYS A 12 -4.99 -10.81 -30.57
C LYS A 12 -5.55 -10.78 -29.15
N ILE A 13 -4.91 -10.02 -28.29
CA ILE A 13 -5.34 -9.81 -26.91
C ILE A 13 -5.84 -8.38 -26.78
N ASN A 14 -7.07 -8.20 -26.30
CA ASN A 14 -7.56 -6.90 -25.90
C ASN A 14 -7.14 -6.63 -24.44
N LEU A 15 -6.29 -5.62 -24.23
CA LEU A 15 -5.77 -5.24 -22.93
C LEU A 15 -6.59 -4.11 -22.32
N TYR A 16 -7.38 -4.43 -21.31
CA TYR A 16 -8.04 -3.44 -20.49
C TYR A 16 -7.38 -3.39 -19.10
N VAL A 17 -6.78 -2.26 -18.75
CA VAL A 17 -5.97 -2.11 -17.55
C VAL A 17 -6.59 -1.12 -16.55
N SER A 18 -6.23 -1.24 -15.29
CA SER A 18 -6.56 -0.24 -14.27
C SER A 18 -5.35 0.09 -13.43
N THR A 19 -5.27 1.33 -12.94
CA THR A 19 -4.23 1.71 -11.99
C THR A 19 -4.35 0.88 -10.71
N SER A 20 -3.19 0.51 -10.12
CA SER A 20 -3.13 -0.37 -8.97
C SER A 20 -3.49 0.35 -7.67
N THR A 21 -4.42 -0.20 -6.88
CA THR A 21 -4.68 0.24 -5.50
C THR A 21 -3.58 -0.16 -4.54
N PHE A 22 -2.79 -1.19 -4.86
CA PHE A 22 -1.67 -1.62 -4.03
C PHE A 22 -0.67 -0.50 -3.74
N CYS A 23 -0.44 0.38 -4.73
CA CYS A 23 0.50 1.51 -4.62
C CYS A 23 -0.13 2.80 -4.08
N GLN A 24 -1.45 2.84 -3.86
CA GLN A 24 -2.10 4.02 -3.29
C GLN A 24 -1.89 4.12 -1.79
N THR A 25 -1.76 5.34 -1.29
CA THR A 25 -1.52 5.66 0.12
C THR A 25 -2.68 6.46 0.71
N LYS A 26 -2.95 6.26 2.02
CA LYS A 26 -3.95 7.06 2.75
C LYS A 26 -3.39 8.41 3.17
N TYR A 27 -2.12 8.41 3.60
CA TYR A 27 -1.38 9.63 3.91
C TYR A 27 -0.77 10.22 2.65
N ASP A 28 -0.70 11.53 2.59
CA ASP A 28 -0.24 12.31 1.43
C ASP A 28 -0.96 11.91 0.14
N PRO A 29 -2.32 11.95 0.12
CA PRO A 29 -3.14 11.35 -0.93
C PRO A 29 -2.94 12.01 -2.29
N TYR A 30 -2.53 13.27 -2.34
CA TYR A 30 -2.28 13.97 -3.60
C TYR A 30 -1.08 13.41 -4.36
N VAL A 31 -0.13 12.75 -3.68
CA VAL A 31 0.95 12.01 -4.34
C VAL A 31 0.41 10.81 -5.15
N ASN A 32 -0.79 10.30 -4.82
CA ASN A 32 -1.46 9.29 -5.64
C ASN A 32 -1.78 9.78 -7.06
N LEU A 33 -1.93 11.10 -7.28
CA LEU A 33 -2.08 11.67 -8.62
C LEU A 33 -0.85 11.39 -9.49
N LEU A 34 0.34 11.60 -8.92
CA LEU A 34 1.62 11.34 -9.60
C LEU A 34 1.79 9.84 -9.88
N ARG A 35 1.44 8.98 -8.90
CA ARG A 35 1.48 7.52 -9.08
C ARG A 35 0.52 7.06 -10.18
N ALA A 36 -0.71 7.57 -10.17
CA ALA A 36 -1.72 7.25 -11.18
C ALA A 36 -1.29 7.70 -12.58
N ALA A 37 -0.74 8.92 -12.72
CA ALA A 37 -0.24 9.43 -14.00
C ALA A 37 0.93 8.57 -14.53
N THR A 38 1.87 8.16 -13.67
CA THR A 38 2.99 7.31 -14.08
C THR A 38 2.53 5.90 -14.49
N GLN A 39 1.54 5.33 -13.78
CA GLN A 39 0.95 4.03 -14.13
C GLN A 39 0.18 4.13 -15.46
N SER A 40 -0.57 5.22 -15.67
CA SER A 40 -1.29 5.51 -16.89
C SER A 40 -0.34 5.62 -18.07
N PHE A 41 0.69 6.45 -17.95
CA PHE A 41 1.76 6.57 -18.96
C PHE A 41 2.37 5.22 -19.33
N SER A 42 2.73 4.40 -18.34
CA SER A 42 3.30 3.07 -18.57
C SER A 42 2.36 2.16 -19.36
N ALA A 43 1.06 2.19 -19.06
CA ALA A 43 0.06 1.39 -19.74
C ALA A 43 -0.17 1.85 -21.20
N VAL A 44 -0.19 3.17 -21.42
CA VAL A 44 -0.32 3.74 -22.77
C VAL A 44 0.88 3.34 -23.65
N ILE A 45 2.10 3.49 -23.12
CA ILE A 45 3.31 3.08 -23.86
C ILE A 45 3.33 1.57 -24.12
N GLY A 46 2.77 0.77 -23.21
CA GLY A 46 2.64 -0.68 -23.33
C GLY A 46 1.54 -1.14 -24.30
N GLY A 47 0.79 -0.22 -24.94
CA GLY A 47 -0.19 -0.56 -25.99
C GLY A 47 -1.50 -1.12 -25.48
N MET A 48 -2.06 -0.60 -24.39
CA MET A 48 -3.38 -0.98 -23.89
C MET A 48 -4.51 -0.52 -24.83
N ASP A 49 -5.63 -1.26 -24.87
CA ASP A 49 -6.84 -0.89 -25.63
C ASP A 49 -7.78 0.01 -24.82
N GLY A 50 -7.80 -0.13 -23.52
CA GLY A 50 -8.60 0.69 -22.63
C GLY A 50 -8.07 0.75 -21.19
N MET A 51 -8.43 1.82 -20.48
CA MET A 51 -7.93 2.05 -19.13
C MET A 51 -8.96 2.65 -18.19
N TYR A 52 -8.87 2.25 -16.93
CA TYR A 52 -9.49 2.91 -15.80
C TYR A 52 -8.45 3.47 -14.84
N VAL A 53 -8.33 4.79 -14.78
CA VAL A 53 -7.49 5.48 -13.79
C VAL A 53 -8.32 5.68 -12.53
N LYS A 54 -7.91 5.04 -11.43
CA LYS A 54 -8.57 5.21 -10.12
C LYS A 54 -8.27 6.59 -9.56
N PRO A 55 -9.27 7.28 -9.00
CA PRO A 55 -9.08 8.55 -8.32
C PRO A 55 -8.07 8.46 -7.18
N PHE A 56 -7.43 9.58 -6.86
CA PHE A 56 -6.38 9.64 -5.83
C PHE A 56 -6.85 9.31 -4.41
N ASP A 57 -8.14 9.50 -4.15
CA ASP A 57 -8.80 9.23 -2.87
C ASP A 57 -9.51 7.86 -2.81
N HIS A 58 -9.35 7.02 -3.84
CA HIS A 58 -10.07 5.75 -3.98
C HIS A 58 -9.88 4.79 -2.81
N CYS A 59 -8.69 4.78 -2.16
CA CYS A 59 -8.42 3.92 -1.00
C CYS A 59 -8.79 4.58 0.35
N ILE A 60 -9.33 5.82 0.34
CA ILE A 60 -9.59 6.63 1.53
C ILE A 60 -11.10 6.80 1.73
N ARG A 61 -11.82 7.19 0.67
CA ARG A 61 -13.24 7.55 0.71
C ARG A 61 -13.94 7.26 -0.61
N PRO A 62 -15.28 7.22 -0.65
CA PRO A 62 -16.01 7.24 -1.91
C PRO A 62 -15.61 8.46 -2.73
N SER A 63 -15.08 8.23 -3.91
CA SER A 63 -14.55 9.31 -4.76
C SER A 63 -15.67 10.24 -5.24
N ASP A 64 -15.44 11.55 -5.14
CA ASP A 64 -16.38 12.59 -5.53
C ASP A 64 -16.24 12.98 -7.02
N VAL A 65 -17.01 14.00 -7.45
CA VAL A 65 -16.96 14.52 -8.82
C VAL A 65 -15.60 15.12 -9.16
N PHE A 66 -14.94 15.77 -8.19
CA PHE A 66 -13.64 16.38 -8.36
C PHE A 66 -12.55 15.35 -8.60
N SER A 67 -12.44 14.37 -7.70
CA SER A 67 -11.40 13.34 -7.79
C SER A 67 -11.56 12.46 -9.04
N ARG A 68 -12.80 12.10 -9.41
CA ARG A 68 -13.08 11.41 -10.67
C ARG A 68 -12.74 12.23 -11.91
N ARG A 69 -13.01 13.55 -11.87
CA ARG A 69 -12.65 14.46 -12.96
C ARG A 69 -11.14 14.52 -13.17
N ILE A 70 -10.36 14.60 -12.11
CA ILE A 70 -8.89 14.60 -12.18
C ILE A 70 -8.37 13.28 -12.77
N ALA A 71 -8.87 12.14 -12.29
CA ALA A 71 -8.49 10.83 -12.81
C ALA A 71 -8.76 10.68 -14.31
N ARG A 72 -9.91 11.18 -14.79
CA ARG A 72 -10.22 11.23 -16.22
C ARG A 72 -9.28 12.17 -16.98
N ASN A 73 -8.99 13.34 -16.40
CA ASN A 73 -8.15 14.35 -17.06
C ASN A 73 -6.70 13.88 -17.25
N ILE A 74 -6.17 12.99 -16.43
CA ILE A 74 -4.86 12.36 -16.67
C ILE A 74 -4.83 11.75 -18.07
N GLN A 75 -5.81 10.93 -18.42
CA GLN A 75 -5.88 10.26 -19.72
C GLN A 75 -6.13 11.25 -20.86
N ILE A 76 -6.94 12.29 -20.62
CA ILE A 76 -7.19 13.33 -21.63
C ILE A 76 -5.90 14.13 -21.94
N MET A 77 -5.11 14.45 -20.91
CA MET A 77 -3.82 15.14 -21.08
C MET A 77 -2.82 14.26 -21.84
N GLU A 78 -2.73 12.97 -21.50
CA GLU A 78 -1.88 12.01 -22.19
C GLU A 78 -2.23 11.92 -23.69
N GLN A 79 -3.53 11.98 -24.01
CA GLN A 79 -4.03 11.90 -25.36
C GLN A 79 -3.84 13.21 -26.14
N HIS A 80 -4.18 14.37 -25.57
CA HIS A 80 -4.30 15.63 -26.28
C HIS A 80 -3.14 16.61 -26.07
N GLU A 81 -2.51 16.62 -24.89
CA GLU A 81 -1.39 17.52 -24.61
C GLU A 81 -0.04 16.84 -24.87
N PHE A 82 0.08 15.57 -24.50
CA PHE A 82 1.34 14.83 -24.63
C PHE A 82 1.40 13.97 -25.88
N ASN A 83 0.28 13.80 -26.59
CA ASN A 83 0.17 13.07 -27.85
C ASN A 83 0.70 11.62 -27.79
N PHE A 84 0.46 10.93 -26.67
CA PHE A 84 0.95 9.55 -26.47
C PHE A 84 0.20 8.49 -27.30
N ILE A 85 -0.80 8.89 -28.06
CA ILE A 85 -1.49 8.02 -29.02
C ILE A 85 -0.66 7.80 -30.32
N GLN A 86 0.49 8.44 -30.46
CA GLN A 86 1.40 8.33 -31.60
C GLN A 86 2.86 8.44 -31.14
N PRO A 87 3.77 7.62 -31.67
CA PRO A 87 3.56 6.47 -32.57
C PRO A 87 3.04 5.23 -31.83
N ILE A 88 2.59 4.23 -32.59
CA ILE A 88 2.31 2.89 -32.05
C ILE A 88 3.65 2.24 -31.67
N ASP A 89 3.70 1.56 -30.51
CA ASP A 89 4.88 0.91 -29.95
C ASP A 89 6.14 1.82 -29.91
N PRO A 90 6.07 2.94 -29.17
CA PRO A 90 7.18 3.90 -29.12
C PRO A 90 8.47 3.33 -28.48
N SER A 91 8.38 2.21 -27.78
CA SER A 91 9.53 1.50 -27.17
C SER A 91 10.13 0.42 -28.08
N GLY A 92 9.49 0.12 -29.21
CA GLY A 92 9.96 -0.87 -30.19
C GLY A 92 11.37 -0.61 -30.69
N GLY A 93 12.20 -1.65 -30.72
CA GLY A 93 13.61 -1.58 -31.10
C GLY A 93 14.55 -1.03 -30.02
N SER A 94 14.08 -0.77 -28.81
CA SER A 94 14.93 -0.34 -27.70
C SER A 94 15.84 -1.48 -27.24
N TRP A 95 17.15 -1.26 -27.23
CA TRP A 95 18.15 -2.21 -26.74
C TRP A 95 17.96 -2.64 -25.29
N TYR A 96 17.21 -1.88 -24.49
CA TYR A 96 16.89 -2.19 -23.12
C TYR A 96 15.52 -2.88 -22.98
N ILE A 97 14.50 -2.36 -23.67
CA ILE A 97 13.13 -2.85 -23.52
C ILE A 97 12.93 -4.22 -24.17
N GLU A 98 13.50 -4.45 -25.36
CA GLU A 98 13.34 -5.73 -26.07
C GLU A 98 13.88 -6.92 -25.27
N PRO A 99 15.15 -6.93 -24.78
CA PRO A 99 15.63 -8.03 -23.95
C PRO A 99 14.87 -8.19 -22.63
N LEU A 100 14.43 -7.08 -22.02
CA LEU A 100 13.64 -7.13 -20.80
C LEU A 100 12.27 -7.78 -21.03
N THR A 101 11.63 -7.48 -22.16
CA THR A 101 10.35 -8.07 -22.58
C THR A 101 10.50 -9.56 -22.84
N GLU A 102 11.59 -9.98 -23.52
CA GLU A 102 11.87 -11.39 -23.78
C GLU A 102 12.08 -12.17 -22.47
N GLU A 103 12.94 -11.68 -21.57
CA GLU A 103 13.18 -12.31 -20.27
C GLU A 103 11.90 -12.39 -19.42
N PHE A 104 11.07 -11.33 -19.43
CA PHE A 104 9.80 -11.32 -18.72
C PHE A 104 8.82 -12.35 -19.30
N THR A 105 8.77 -12.46 -20.62
CA THR A 105 7.93 -13.45 -21.32
C THR A 105 8.31 -14.88 -20.97
N GLU A 106 9.60 -15.20 -20.97
CA GLU A 106 10.11 -16.51 -20.58
C GLU A 106 9.75 -16.88 -19.14
N LYS A 107 9.95 -15.95 -18.20
CA LYS A 107 9.61 -16.15 -16.78
C LYS A 107 8.10 -16.31 -16.57
N THR A 108 7.30 -15.53 -17.28
CA THR A 108 5.83 -15.61 -17.21
C THR A 108 5.35 -16.95 -17.77
N TRP A 109 5.91 -17.40 -18.88
CA TRP A 109 5.58 -18.70 -19.48
C TRP A 109 5.97 -19.87 -18.57
N ALA A 110 7.14 -19.82 -17.95
CA ALA A 110 7.58 -20.81 -16.98
C ALA A 110 6.62 -20.87 -15.77
N LYS A 111 6.14 -19.72 -15.30
CA LYS A 111 5.18 -19.64 -14.19
C LYS A 111 3.81 -20.20 -14.58
N PHE A 112 3.36 -19.96 -15.80
CA PHE A 112 2.16 -20.57 -16.34
C PHE A 112 2.28 -22.10 -16.38
N GLN A 113 3.39 -22.63 -16.92
CA GLN A 113 3.63 -24.09 -16.98
C GLN A 113 3.69 -24.73 -15.58
N GLU A 114 4.25 -24.02 -14.59
CA GLU A 114 4.27 -24.45 -13.19
C GLU A 114 2.83 -24.62 -12.66
N ILE A 115 1.95 -23.64 -12.88
CA ILE A 115 0.54 -23.71 -12.47
C ILE A 115 -0.18 -24.86 -13.18
N GLU A 116 0.00 -25.01 -14.48
CA GLU A 116 -0.61 -26.09 -15.26
C GLU A 116 -0.14 -27.47 -14.79
N SER A 117 1.12 -27.64 -14.40
CA SER A 117 1.65 -28.89 -13.86
C SER A 117 0.97 -29.34 -12.56
N HIS A 118 0.26 -28.44 -11.89
CA HIS A 118 -0.49 -28.71 -10.66
C HIS A 118 -1.99 -28.99 -10.91
N GLY A 119 -2.41 -29.17 -12.15
CA GLY A 119 -3.81 -29.37 -12.52
C GLY A 119 -4.56 -28.08 -12.87
N GLY A 120 -3.82 -27.01 -13.18
CA GLY A 120 -4.35 -25.72 -13.58
C GLY A 120 -4.61 -24.77 -12.40
N LEU A 121 -5.13 -23.59 -12.73
CA LEU A 121 -5.31 -22.50 -11.75
C LEU A 121 -6.30 -22.86 -10.64
N LEU A 122 -7.39 -23.57 -10.94
CA LEU A 122 -8.39 -23.94 -9.94
C LEU A 122 -7.78 -24.86 -8.87
N ALA A 123 -7.12 -25.94 -9.26
CA ALA A 123 -6.45 -26.85 -8.35
C ALA A 123 -5.34 -26.16 -7.54
N ALA A 124 -4.61 -25.20 -8.14
CA ALA A 124 -3.61 -24.41 -7.45
C ALA A 124 -4.22 -23.47 -6.40
N LEU A 125 -5.41 -22.92 -6.63
CA LEU A 125 -6.17 -22.11 -5.67
C LEU A 125 -6.72 -22.98 -4.52
N GLU A 126 -7.32 -24.14 -4.83
CA GLU A 126 -7.86 -25.10 -3.84
C GLU A 126 -6.75 -25.61 -2.90
N SER A 127 -5.57 -25.88 -3.44
CA SER A 127 -4.42 -26.34 -2.66
C SER A 127 -3.70 -25.22 -1.89
N GLY A 128 -4.10 -23.94 -2.02
CA GLY A 128 -3.48 -22.80 -1.36
C GLY A 128 -2.12 -22.36 -1.93
N LYS A 129 -1.65 -22.94 -3.03
CA LYS A 129 -0.33 -22.59 -3.62
C LYS A 129 -0.25 -21.16 -4.12
N VAL A 130 -1.31 -20.68 -4.78
CA VAL A 130 -1.37 -19.29 -5.25
C VAL A 130 -1.36 -18.32 -4.08
N GLN A 131 -2.15 -18.60 -3.03
CA GLN A 131 -2.21 -17.80 -1.81
C GLN A 131 -0.85 -17.72 -1.12
N ALA A 132 -0.15 -18.85 -1.00
CA ALA A 132 1.18 -18.90 -0.40
C ALA A 132 2.21 -18.10 -1.20
N ALA A 133 2.19 -18.17 -2.54
CA ALA A 133 3.09 -17.43 -3.41
C ALA A 133 2.86 -15.91 -3.30
N VAL A 134 1.59 -15.47 -3.32
CA VAL A 134 1.22 -14.06 -3.15
C VAL A 134 1.65 -13.55 -1.78
N LYS A 135 1.41 -14.31 -0.71
CA LYS A 135 1.80 -13.96 0.65
C LYS A 135 3.31 -13.81 0.80
N ALA A 136 4.10 -14.70 0.21
CA ALA A 136 5.56 -14.61 0.26
C ALA A 136 6.09 -13.31 -0.37
N ILE A 137 5.55 -12.91 -1.54
CA ILE A 137 5.91 -11.64 -2.18
C ILE A 137 5.46 -10.44 -1.34
N LEU A 138 4.26 -10.48 -0.75
CA LEU A 138 3.76 -9.42 0.11
C LEU A 138 4.68 -9.19 1.32
N GLU A 139 5.08 -10.26 2.02
CA GLU A 139 5.99 -10.17 3.16
C GLU A 139 7.38 -9.64 2.76
N GLU A 140 7.89 -10.02 1.61
CA GLU A 140 9.15 -9.45 1.09
C GLU A 140 9.02 -7.95 0.83
N ARG A 141 7.91 -7.50 0.22
CA ARG A 141 7.64 -6.07 0.01
C ARG A 141 7.50 -5.30 1.31
N PHE A 142 6.81 -5.85 2.30
CA PHE A 142 6.74 -5.24 3.64
C PHE A 142 8.10 -5.15 4.31
N LYS A 143 8.94 -6.19 4.21
CA LYS A 143 10.31 -6.17 4.71
C LYS A 143 11.17 -5.10 4.01
N ASN A 144 11.05 -4.96 2.71
CA ASN A 144 11.76 -3.94 1.94
C ASN A 144 11.35 -2.52 2.35
N LEU A 145 10.05 -2.28 2.59
CA LEU A 145 9.58 -0.99 3.15
C LEU A 145 10.05 -0.79 4.58
N ALA A 146 9.96 -1.81 5.43
CA ALA A 146 10.37 -1.73 6.84
C ALA A 146 11.84 -1.34 7.00
N THR A 147 12.70 -1.81 6.10
CA THR A 147 14.13 -1.49 6.06
C THR A 147 14.47 -0.28 5.19
N ARG A 148 13.46 0.42 4.63
CA ARG A 148 13.63 1.55 3.71
C ARG A 148 14.42 1.23 2.43
N LYS A 149 14.56 -0.03 2.07
CA LYS A 149 15.08 -0.47 0.77
C LYS A 149 14.14 -0.02 -0.34
N ASP A 150 12.83 -0.23 -0.16
CA ASP A 150 11.78 0.38 -0.96
C ASP A 150 11.28 1.66 -0.27
N ARG A 151 10.98 2.70 -1.06
CA ARG A 151 10.62 4.02 -0.55
C ARG A 151 9.26 4.44 -1.08
N ALA A 152 8.35 4.72 -0.16
CA ALA A 152 7.03 5.27 -0.43
C ALA A 152 6.98 6.71 0.07
N VAL A 153 6.98 7.66 -0.86
CA VAL A 153 6.91 9.10 -0.55
C VAL A 153 5.62 9.39 0.24
N GLY A 154 5.75 10.21 1.29
CA GLY A 154 4.65 10.55 2.18
C GLY A 154 4.37 9.51 3.28
N ASN A 155 5.01 8.31 3.25
CA ASN A 155 4.77 7.25 4.21
C ASN A 155 6.04 6.83 4.96
N ASN A 156 6.85 5.89 4.42
CA ASN A 156 8.09 5.48 5.08
C ASN A 156 9.26 6.43 4.80
N MET A 157 9.06 7.39 3.90
CA MET A 157 10.02 8.47 3.58
C MET A 157 9.25 9.76 3.30
N TYR A 158 9.84 10.89 3.70
CA TYR A 158 9.32 12.23 3.44
C TYR A 158 7.87 12.44 3.90
N PRO A 159 7.52 12.12 5.16
CA PRO A 159 6.15 12.31 5.66
C PRO A 159 5.81 13.81 5.68
N ASN A 160 4.57 14.13 5.33
CA ASN A 160 4.03 15.47 5.53
C ASN A 160 3.52 15.57 6.98
N MET A 161 4.20 16.33 7.82
CA MET A 161 3.85 16.49 9.24
C MET A 161 2.76 17.53 9.48
N THR A 162 2.41 18.31 8.47
CA THR A 162 1.33 19.32 8.51
C THR A 162 0.15 18.93 7.65
N GLU A 163 0.00 17.64 7.39
CA GLU A 163 -1.06 17.11 6.55
C GLU A 163 -2.42 17.24 7.24
N GLU A 164 -3.39 17.74 6.49
CA GLU A 164 -4.80 17.65 6.84
C GLU A 164 -5.39 16.40 6.16
N LEU A 165 -5.88 15.47 6.96
CA LEU A 165 -6.49 14.24 6.44
C LEU A 165 -7.75 14.58 5.63
N LEU A 166 -7.96 13.85 4.54
CA LEU A 166 -9.18 13.99 3.76
C LEU A 166 -10.40 13.58 4.60
N GLU A 167 -11.42 14.42 4.59
CA GLU A 167 -12.70 14.11 5.22
C GLU A 167 -13.31 12.87 4.57
N VAL A 168 -13.70 11.90 5.40
CA VAL A 168 -14.38 10.68 4.97
C VAL A 168 -15.86 10.82 5.28
N PRO A 169 -16.73 11.02 4.29
CA PRO A 169 -18.16 11.15 4.53
C PRO A 169 -18.71 9.82 5.06
N GLU A 170 -19.57 9.91 6.05
CA GLU A 170 -20.29 8.76 6.55
C GLU A 170 -21.33 8.30 5.51
N VAL A 171 -21.22 7.05 5.09
CA VAL A 171 -22.16 6.45 4.13
C VAL A 171 -23.04 5.45 4.87
N ASP A 172 -24.35 5.70 4.88
CA ASP A 172 -25.33 4.77 5.45
C ASP A 172 -25.54 3.54 4.55
N PHE A 173 -24.58 2.64 4.55
CA PHE A 173 -24.68 1.36 3.82
C PHE A 173 -25.86 0.50 4.29
N ALA A 174 -26.22 0.57 5.59
CA ALA A 174 -27.35 -0.18 6.14
C ALA A 174 -28.66 0.31 5.56
N GLY A 175 -28.86 1.63 5.47
CA GLY A 175 -30.03 2.25 4.87
C GLY A 175 -30.13 1.94 3.38
N ILE A 176 -29.03 2.04 2.63
CA ILE A 176 -28.96 1.69 1.20
C ILE A 176 -29.36 0.21 0.98
N LEU A 177 -28.80 -0.71 1.78
CA LEU A 177 -29.11 -2.14 1.69
C LEU A 177 -30.58 -2.41 2.02
N LYS A 178 -31.13 -1.76 3.06
CA LYS A 178 -32.53 -1.88 3.46
C LYS A 178 -33.47 -1.39 2.36
N ALA A 179 -33.19 -0.22 1.80
CA ALA A 179 -33.96 0.33 0.68
C ALA A 179 -33.96 -0.65 -0.52
N ARG A 180 -32.79 -1.15 -0.91
CA ARG A 180 -32.69 -2.10 -2.03
C ARG A 180 -33.41 -3.42 -1.77
N LYS A 181 -33.37 -3.96 -0.56
CA LYS A 181 -34.16 -5.17 -0.19
C LYS A 181 -35.64 -4.90 -0.33
N THR A 182 -36.13 -3.75 0.17
CA THR A 182 -37.52 -3.35 0.04
C THR A 182 -37.97 -3.25 -1.43
N ASP A 183 -37.16 -2.64 -2.30
CA ASP A 183 -37.43 -2.56 -3.76
C ASP A 183 -37.58 -3.95 -4.38
N LEU A 184 -36.68 -4.88 -4.02
CA LEU A 184 -36.75 -6.27 -4.52
C LEU A 184 -38.01 -6.99 -4.01
N GLU A 185 -38.36 -6.83 -2.74
CA GLU A 185 -39.58 -7.41 -2.14
C GLU A 185 -40.87 -6.86 -2.82
N VAL A 186 -40.89 -5.57 -3.14
CA VAL A 186 -41.99 -4.96 -3.87
C VAL A 186 -42.07 -5.55 -5.29
N ASN A 187 -40.96 -5.65 -6.00
CA ASN A 187 -40.94 -6.25 -7.34
C ASN A 187 -41.48 -7.69 -7.33
N VAL A 188 -41.04 -8.52 -6.40
CA VAL A 188 -41.50 -9.92 -6.27
C VAL A 188 -43.00 -10.02 -5.97
N LYS A 189 -43.56 -9.03 -5.25
CA LYS A 189 -45.01 -9.00 -4.91
C LYS A 189 -45.90 -8.60 -6.08
N VAL A 190 -45.43 -7.75 -6.98
CA VAL A 190 -46.25 -7.17 -8.06
C VAL A 190 -46.11 -7.87 -9.41
N ARG A 191 -45.02 -8.65 -9.63
CA ARG A 191 -44.78 -9.38 -10.85
C ARG A 191 -45.63 -10.66 -10.94
N ASP A 192 -45.81 -11.21 -12.13
CA ASP A 192 -46.39 -12.53 -12.33
C ASP A 192 -45.36 -13.62 -12.01
N ASN A 193 -45.39 -14.14 -10.76
CA ASN A 193 -44.45 -15.13 -10.31
C ASN A 193 -44.54 -16.48 -11.07
N ALA A 194 -45.74 -16.88 -11.48
CA ALA A 194 -45.90 -18.12 -12.25
C ALA A 194 -45.26 -18.02 -13.64
N TYR A 195 -45.38 -16.89 -14.30
CA TYR A 195 -44.71 -16.61 -15.56
C TYR A 195 -43.19 -16.55 -15.40
N VAL A 196 -42.68 -15.88 -14.35
CA VAL A 196 -41.24 -15.80 -14.05
C VAL A 196 -40.64 -17.18 -13.81
N GLU A 197 -41.33 -18.05 -13.00
CA GLU A 197 -40.87 -19.42 -12.75
C GLU A 197 -40.82 -20.27 -14.04
N ALA A 198 -41.79 -20.12 -14.92
CA ALA A 198 -41.81 -20.81 -16.20
C ALA A 198 -40.63 -20.40 -17.09
N VAL A 199 -40.37 -19.08 -17.20
CA VAL A 199 -39.25 -18.57 -18.01
C VAL A 199 -37.88 -18.97 -17.41
N LEU A 200 -37.72 -18.94 -16.10
CA LEU A 200 -36.49 -19.36 -15.40
C LEU A 200 -36.27 -20.88 -15.56
N SER A 201 -37.33 -21.69 -15.47
CA SER A 201 -37.25 -23.14 -15.71
C SER A 201 -36.82 -23.47 -17.14
N ASP A 202 -37.31 -22.71 -18.13
CA ASP A 202 -36.90 -22.91 -19.52
C ASP A 202 -35.45 -22.47 -19.75
N LEU A 203 -35.01 -21.35 -19.13
CA LEU A 203 -33.64 -20.88 -19.16
C LEU A 203 -32.67 -21.94 -18.57
N GLY A 204 -33.02 -22.55 -17.44
CA GLY A 204 -32.19 -23.57 -16.79
C GLY A 204 -32.05 -24.88 -17.54
N LYS A 205 -32.90 -25.15 -18.57
CA LYS A 205 -32.79 -26.33 -19.41
C LYS A 205 -31.95 -26.12 -20.67
N ARG A 206 -31.51 -24.88 -20.92
CA ARG A 206 -30.71 -24.56 -22.12
C ARG A 206 -29.30 -25.11 -22.03
N ASP A 207 -28.79 -25.47 -23.21
CA ASP A 207 -27.39 -25.87 -23.34
C ASP A 207 -26.48 -24.62 -23.25
N ALA A 208 -25.45 -24.66 -22.41
CA ALA A 208 -24.51 -23.60 -22.24
C ALA A 208 -23.71 -23.25 -23.52
N SER A 209 -23.67 -24.17 -24.49
CA SER A 209 -23.02 -23.93 -25.79
C SER A 209 -23.83 -23.00 -26.72
N GLU A 210 -25.13 -22.82 -26.45
CA GLU A 210 -26.03 -21.96 -27.23
C GLU A 210 -26.09 -20.51 -26.69
N LEU A 211 -24.97 -19.85 -26.63
CA LEU A 211 -24.83 -18.52 -25.97
C LEU A 211 -25.85 -17.48 -26.45
N GLY A 212 -26.16 -17.45 -27.74
CA GLY A 212 -27.12 -16.48 -28.31
C GLY A 212 -28.55 -16.69 -27.80
N SER A 213 -29.00 -17.93 -27.67
CA SER A 213 -30.30 -18.26 -27.11
C SER A 213 -30.37 -18.06 -25.60
N LEU A 214 -29.27 -18.32 -24.87
CA LEU A 214 -29.16 -18.05 -23.45
C LEU A 214 -29.33 -16.56 -23.13
N ILE A 215 -28.70 -15.68 -23.91
CA ILE A 215 -28.84 -14.21 -23.72
C ILE A 215 -30.28 -13.77 -23.96
N ALA A 216 -30.92 -14.24 -25.03
CA ALA A 216 -32.30 -13.90 -25.34
C ALA A 216 -33.30 -14.40 -24.27
N ASP A 217 -33.10 -15.63 -23.74
CA ASP A 217 -33.94 -16.15 -22.68
C ASP A 217 -33.68 -15.50 -21.32
N ALA A 218 -32.43 -15.07 -21.02
CA ALA A 218 -32.11 -14.24 -19.85
C ALA A 218 -32.77 -12.85 -19.95
N GLU A 219 -32.75 -12.21 -21.13
CA GLU A 219 -33.45 -10.94 -21.39
C GLU A 219 -34.96 -11.11 -21.16
N LYS A 220 -35.56 -12.18 -21.68
CA LYS A 220 -36.97 -12.50 -21.46
C LYS A 220 -37.30 -12.67 -19.99
N ALA A 221 -36.42 -13.31 -19.21
CA ALA A 221 -36.59 -13.46 -17.78
C ALA A 221 -36.51 -12.11 -17.05
N LEU A 222 -35.58 -11.23 -17.42
CA LEU A 222 -35.49 -9.87 -16.88
C LEU A 222 -36.75 -9.04 -17.18
N LEU A 223 -37.24 -9.09 -18.40
CA LEU A 223 -38.48 -8.40 -18.82
C LEU A 223 -39.71 -8.95 -18.08
N ALA A 224 -39.72 -10.23 -17.72
CA ALA A 224 -40.76 -10.82 -16.88
C ALA A 224 -40.65 -10.37 -15.40
N GLY A 225 -39.58 -9.71 -14.99
CA GLY A 225 -39.33 -9.23 -13.62
C GLY A 225 -38.47 -10.15 -12.77
N ALA A 226 -37.75 -11.12 -13.37
CA ALA A 226 -36.78 -11.94 -12.65
C ALA A 226 -35.59 -11.07 -12.16
N THR A 227 -35.08 -11.39 -11.00
CA THR A 227 -33.86 -10.79 -10.46
C THR A 227 -32.62 -11.44 -11.03
N MET A 228 -31.49 -10.74 -11.03
CA MET A 228 -30.19 -11.31 -11.45
C MET A 228 -29.83 -12.57 -10.64
N GLY A 229 -30.19 -12.60 -9.35
CA GLY A 229 -29.96 -13.77 -8.51
C GLY A 229 -30.75 -15.01 -8.96
N GLU A 230 -32.01 -14.82 -9.34
CA GLU A 230 -32.87 -15.90 -9.85
C GLU A 230 -32.37 -16.42 -11.20
N ILE A 231 -31.96 -15.52 -12.10
CA ILE A 231 -31.35 -15.89 -13.38
C ILE A 231 -30.05 -16.66 -13.19
N SER A 232 -29.18 -16.16 -12.33
CA SER A 232 -27.93 -16.85 -11.99
C SER A 232 -28.18 -18.25 -11.41
N ALA A 233 -29.14 -18.38 -10.48
CA ALA A 233 -29.52 -19.66 -9.90
C ALA A 233 -30.09 -20.63 -10.93
N ALA A 234 -30.87 -20.13 -11.90
CA ALA A 234 -31.41 -20.96 -12.98
C ALA A 234 -30.30 -21.49 -13.92
N LEU A 235 -29.28 -20.68 -14.21
CA LEU A 235 -28.16 -21.05 -15.08
C LEU A 235 -27.14 -21.98 -14.42
N THR A 236 -26.84 -21.75 -13.14
CA THR A 236 -25.75 -22.46 -12.45
C THR A 236 -26.25 -23.56 -11.50
N GLY A 237 -27.55 -23.65 -11.27
CA GLY A 237 -28.14 -24.42 -10.19
C GLY A 237 -27.82 -23.80 -8.82
N SER A 238 -28.12 -24.51 -7.76
CA SER A 238 -27.64 -24.16 -6.42
C SER A 238 -26.16 -24.53 -6.34
N ALA A 239 -25.30 -23.60 -6.75
CA ALA A 239 -23.86 -23.82 -6.74
C ALA A 239 -23.37 -23.91 -5.28
N ASN A 240 -23.31 -25.10 -4.75
CA ASN A 240 -22.44 -25.44 -3.61
C ASN A 240 -21.02 -25.58 -4.15
N GLY A 241 -20.44 -24.47 -4.64
CA GLY A 241 -19.05 -24.45 -5.09
C GLY A 241 -18.12 -24.73 -3.90
N GLU A 242 -17.02 -25.40 -4.16
CA GLU A 242 -15.95 -25.54 -3.18
C GLU A 242 -15.44 -24.15 -2.80
N LYS A 243 -15.20 -23.94 -1.50
CA LYS A 243 -14.70 -22.67 -0.99
C LYS A 243 -13.18 -22.73 -0.95
N VAL A 244 -12.55 -21.74 -1.57
CA VAL A 244 -11.10 -21.54 -1.48
C VAL A 244 -10.79 -20.40 -0.49
N GLU A 245 -9.60 -20.42 0.12
CA GLU A 245 -9.12 -19.34 0.95
C GLU A 245 -8.97 -18.06 0.10
N ALA A 246 -9.64 -16.99 0.50
CA ALA A 246 -9.58 -15.73 -0.20
C ALA A 246 -8.22 -15.06 -0.03
N ILE A 247 -7.68 -14.48 -1.10
CA ILE A 247 -6.51 -13.61 -1.04
C ILE A 247 -6.98 -12.23 -0.57
N ALA A 248 -6.58 -11.83 0.63
CA ALA A 248 -6.95 -10.52 1.16
C ALA A 248 -6.30 -9.39 0.33
N PRO A 249 -7.04 -8.32 0.01
CA PRO A 249 -6.45 -7.15 -0.63
C PRO A 249 -5.57 -6.39 0.36
N HIS A 250 -4.36 -6.07 -0.06
CA HIS A 250 -3.39 -5.32 0.74
C HIS A 250 -2.90 -4.09 -0.03
N ARG A 251 -2.37 -3.12 0.71
CA ARG A 251 -1.61 -1.99 0.19
C ARG A 251 -0.20 -2.01 0.78
N TRP A 252 0.79 -1.65 -0.02
CA TRP A 252 2.19 -1.79 0.39
C TRP A 252 2.58 -0.95 1.61
N THR A 253 1.89 0.20 1.83
CA THR A 253 2.15 1.16 2.91
C THR A 253 1.27 0.97 4.14
N GLU A 254 0.31 0.06 4.13
CA GLU A 254 -0.72 -0.07 5.18
C GLU A 254 -0.14 -0.18 6.59
N ARG A 255 0.98 -0.91 6.76
CA ARG A 255 1.64 -1.06 8.07
C ARG A 255 2.20 0.27 8.60
N TYR A 256 2.76 1.12 7.73
CA TYR A 256 3.23 2.45 8.12
C TYR A 256 2.08 3.42 8.39
N GLU A 257 1.01 3.31 7.64
CA GLU A 257 -0.21 4.10 7.86
C GLU A 257 -0.84 3.78 9.21
N GLU A 258 -0.93 2.49 9.57
CA GLU A 258 -1.38 2.06 10.89
C GLU A 258 -0.46 2.54 12.02
N LEU A 259 0.86 2.49 11.79
CA LEU A 259 1.85 2.99 12.72
C LEU A 259 1.64 4.48 13.01
N ARG A 260 1.51 5.29 11.97
CA ARG A 260 1.27 6.73 12.08
C ARG A 260 -0.08 7.03 12.74
N MET A 261 -1.14 6.42 12.26
CA MET A 261 -2.50 6.60 12.79
C MET A 261 -2.57 6.24 14.29
N ARG A 262 -1.83 5.24 14.73
CA ARG A 262 -1.79 4.86 16.16
C ARG A 262 -1.21 5.98 17.02
N THR A 263 -0.12 6.62 16.58
CA THR A 263 0.43 7.79 17.29
C THR A 263 -0.56 8.95 17.28
N GLU A 264 -1.14 9.29 16.13
CA GLU A 264 -2.11 10.38 16.00
C GLU A 264 -3.32 10.16 16.92
N ASN A 265 -3.90 8.95 16.93
CA ASN A 265 -5.00 8.59 17.83
C ASN A 265 -4.61 8.65 19.33
N PHE A 266 -3.35 8.34 19.66
CA PHE A 266 -2.86 8.46 21.02
C PHE A 266 -2.74 9.93 21.43
N VAL A 267 -2.20 10.78 20.55
CA VAL A 267 -2.12 12.22 20.77
C VAL A 267 -3.50 12.84 20.94
N ASP A 268 -4.45 12.48 20.10
CA ASP A 268 -5.83 12.97 20.18
C ASP A 268 -6.52 12.62 21.52
N LYS A 269 -6.19 11.45 22.07
CA LYS A 269 -6.78 10.99 23.34
C LYS A 269 -6.10 11.55 24.59
N THR A 270 -4.78 11.73 24.55
CA THR A 270 -3.98 12.05 25.73
C THR A 270 -3.44 13.46 25.74
N GLY A 271 -3.33 14.10 24.58
CA GLY A 271 -2.61 15.36 24.39
C GLY A 271 -1.08 15.22 24.41
N GLU A 272 -0.57 13.98 24.53
CA GLU A 272 0.87 13.69 24.63
C GLU A 272 1.38 12.97 23.38
N ASN A 273 2.57 13.34 22.89
CA ASN A 273 3.25 12.65 21.80
C ASN A 273 4.52 11.95 22.31
N VAL A 274 5.06 11.01 21.55
CA VAL A 274 6.43 10.54 21.73
C VAL A 274 7.37 11.64 21.27
N LYS A 275 8.13 12.17 22.21
CA LYS A 275 9.04 13.27 21.97
C LYS A 275 10.49 12.77 21.90
N ILE A 276 11.15 13.09 20.80
CA ILE A 276 12.54 12.71 20.52
C ILE A 276 13.41 13.94 20.54
N PHE A 277 14.41 13.98 21.41
CA PHE A 277 15.39 15.06 21.46
C PHE A 277 16.64 14.69 20.66
N LEU A 278 17.02 15.51 19.68
CA LEU A 278 18.29 15.32 18.97
C LEU A 278 19.44 15.92 19.77
N THR A 279 20.28 15.07 20.30
CA THR A 279 21.52 15.48 20.97
C THR A 279 22.60 15.71 19.92
N ASN A 280 22.47 16.84 19.21
CA ASN A 280 23.37 17.23 18.14
C ASN A 280 24.69 17.71 18.71
N MET A 281 25.79 17.01 18.42
CA MET A 281 27.12 17.34 18.96
C MET A 281 28.03 18.00 17.92
N GLY A 282 28.67 19.08 18.30
CA GLY A 282 29.55 19.87 17.46
C GLY A 282 28.81 20.82 16.52
N PRO A 283 29.55 21.51 15.63
CA PRO A 283 28.97 22.43 14.66
C PRO A 283 28.08 21.74 13.65
N ILE A 284 27.16 22.50 13.01
CA ILE A 284 26.14 22.00 12.07
C ILE A 284 26.68 20.97 11.04
N PRO A 285 27.83 21.18 10.36
CA PRO A 285 28.33 20.22 9.39
C PRO A 285 28.64 18.82 9.97
N GLN A 286 28.91 18.73 11.27
CA GLN A 286 29.23 17.44 11.91
C GLN A 286 27.99 16.60 12.22
N HIS A 287 26.89 17.20 12.63
CA HIS A 287 25.70 16.46 13.05
C HIS A 287 24.54 16.46 12.05
N LYS A 288 24.47 17.45 11.13
CA LYS A 288 23.28 17.67 10.29
C LYS A 288 22.85 16.44 9.51
N ALA A 289 23.76 15.74 8.85
CA ALA A 289 23.39 14.56 8.04
C ALA A 289 22.75 13.45 8.89
N ARG A 290 23.22 13.24 10.13
CA ARG A 290 22.68 12.27 11.06
C ARG A 290 21.35 12.76 11.66
N ALA A 291 21.28 14.04 12.01
CA ALA A 291 20.05 14.65 12.51
C ALA A 291 18.92 14.59 11.47
N ASP A 292 19.18 14.95 10.21
CA ASP A 292 18.18 14.89 9.13
C ASP A 292 17.71 13.44 8.89
N PHE A 293 18.63 12.47 8.91
CA PHE A 293 18.31 11.05 8.76
C PHE A 293 17.38 10.56 9.88
N VAL A 294 17.72 10.87 11.14
CA VAL A 294 16.92 10.45 12.31
C VAL A 294 15.59 11.18 12.34
N THR A 295 15.55 12.47 12.03
CA THR A 295 14.30 13.21 11.91
C THR A 295 13.34 12.53 10.94
N SER A 296 13.82 12.24 9.73
CA SER A 296 13.03 11.50 8.75
C SER A 296 12.64 10.09 9.23
N PHE A 297 13.46 9.45 10.06
CA PHE A 297 13.19 8.12 10.60
C PHE A 297 12.05 8.15 11.64
N MET A 298 12.05 9.14 12.53
CA MET A 298 11.07 9.25 13.61
C MET A 298 9.73 9.81 13.14
N GLN A 299 9.76 10.78 12.23
CA GLN A 299 8.58 11.46 11.74
C GLN A 299 7.61 10.56 10.95
N VAL A 300 8.07 9.43 10.38
CA VAL A 300 7.16 8.51 9.68
C VAL A 300 6.15 7.83 10.62
N ALA A 301 6.41 7.83 11.93
CA ALA A 301 5.46 7.42 12.97
C ALA A 301 4.72 8.60 13.61
N ALA A 302 4.81 9.80 13.04
CA ALA A 302 4.30 11.05 13.61
C ALA A 302 4.87 11.39 14.99
N PHE A 303 6.10 10.96 15.33
CA PHE A 303 6.76 11.36 16.56
C PHE A 303 7.24 12.82 16.47
N GLU A 304 7.16 13.52 17.59
CA GLU A 304 7.67 14.88 17.72
C GLU A 304 9.19 14.87 17.81
N VAL A 305 9.89 15.57 16.92
CA VAL A 305 11.36 15.66 16.94
C VAL A 305 11.80 17.07 17.31
N VAL A 306 12.44 17.19 18.46
CA VAL A 306 13.01 18.45 18.96
C VAL A 306 14.45 18.56 18.45
N THR A 307 14.67 19.53 17.56
CA THR A 307 15.98 19.80 16.95
C THR A 307 16.62 21.06 17.52
N ASN A 308 17.93 21.22 17.32
CA ASN A 308 18.72 22.34 17.79
C ASN A 308 19.93 22.58 16.86
N ASN A 309 20.67 23.67 17.11
CA ASN A 309 21.83 24.03 16.30
C ASN A 309 23.14 23.32 16.69
N GLY A 310 23.09 22.41 17.66
CA GLY A 310 24.23 21.67 18.17
C GLY A 310 24.85 22.24 19.45
N PHE A 311 25.43 21.32 20.23
CA PHE A 311 26.10 21.61 21.49
C PHE A 311 27.61 21.46 21.35
N LEU A 312 28.37 22.31 21.99
CA LEU A 312 29.84 22.24 21.98
C LEU A 312 30.40 21.39 23.12
N THR A 313 29.65 21.24 24.21
CA THR A 313 30.04 20.45 25.36
C THR A 313 29.01 19.34 25.68
N VAL A 314 29.48 18.27 26.33
CA VAL A 314 28.61 17.16 26.77
C VAL A 314 27.63 17.64 27.84
N GLU A 315 28.08 18.50 28.74
CA GLU A 315 27.29 19.06 29.86
C GLU A 315 26.08 19.83 29.36
N GLU A 316 26.28 20.72 28.36
CA GLU A 316 25.20 21.48 27.75
C GLU A 316 24.18 20.54 27.05
N ALA A 317 24.67 19.57 26.33
CA ALA A 317 23.84 18.59 25.61
C ALA A 317 23.00 17.73 26.56
N VAL A 318 23.59 17.22 27.62
CA VAL A 318 22.91 16.43 28.66
C VAL A 318 21.85 17.24 29.36
N LYS A 319 22.20 18.50 29.78
CA LYS A 319 21.26 19.39 30.42
C LYS A 319 20.05 19.69 29.53
N ALA A 320 20.29 20.04 28.27
CA ALA A 320 19.23 20.33 27.32
C ALA A 320 18.34 19.10 27.04
N ALA A 321 18.94 17.90 26.94
CA ALA A 321 18.18 16.67 26.77
C ALA A 321 17.25 16.41 27.96
N LEU A 322 17.73 16.56 29.18
CA LEU A 322 16.93 16.35 30.40
C LEU A 322 15.83 17.43 30.57
N GLU A 323 16.10 18.68 30.21
CA GLU A 323 15.14 19.79 30.27
C GLU A 323 14.07 19.70 29.16
N SER A 324 14.31 18.95 28.07
CA SER A 324 13.38 18.82 26.94
C SER A 324 12.10 18.08 27.28
N GLY A 325 12.09 17.26 28.32
CA GLY A 325 10.99 16.34 28.65
C GLY A 325 10.75 15.27 27.59
N ALA A 326 11.78 14.93 26.79
CA ALA A 326 11.65 13.93 25.75
C ALA A 326 11.70 12.50 26.30
N ASP A 327 11.02 11.58 25.62
CA ASP A 327 11.03 10.14 25.92
C ASP A 327 12.37 9.49 25.55
N ALA A 328 13.00 10.04 24.50
CA ALA A 328 14.29 9.54 24.02
C ALA A 328 15.22 10.66 23.55
N ALA A 329 16.52 10.46 23.75
CA ALA A 329 17.59 11.29 23.21
C ALA A 329 18.36 10.52 22.13
N ILE A 330 18.70 11.17 21.02
CA ILE A 330 19.46 10.55 19.95
C ILE A 330 20.73 11.33 19.68
N VAL A 331 21.88 10.70 19.92
CA VAL A 331 23.19 11.32 19.73
C VAL A 331 23.54 11.38 18.26
N CYS A 332 23.71 12.58 17.74
CA CYS A 332 24.03 12.87 16.35
C CYS A 332 25.36 13.61 16.23
N SER A 333 26.35 12.99 15.59
CA SER A 333 27.65 13.58 15.27
C SER A 333 28.35 12.77 14.16
N THR A 334 29.65 12.94 13.98
CA THR A 334 30.47 12.14 13.05
C THR A 334 30.97 10.85 13.70
N ASP A 335 31.31 9.85 12.86
CA ASP A 335 31.88 8.59 13.36
C ASP A 335 33.20 8.79 14.12
N ALA A 336 33.99 9.82 13.76
CA ALA A 336 35.26 10.14 14.41
C ALA A 336 35.09 10.68 15.84
N THR A 337 33.98 11.31 16.14
CA THR A 337 33.72 11.92 17.47
C THR A 337 32.91 11.02 18.40
N TYR A 338 32.23 10.02 17.88
CA TYR A 338 31.41 9.11 18.68
C TYR A 338 32.16 8.37 19.80
N PRO A 339 33.42 7.91 19.63
CA PRO A 339 34.11 7.20 20.71
C PRO A 339 34.21 8.00 22.00
N GLU A 340 34.35 9.32 21.91
CA GLU A 340 34.43 10.22 23.05
C GLU A 340 33.04 10.71 23.50
N LEU A 341 32.23 11.18 22.58
CA LEU A 341 30.99 11.90 22.89
C LEU A 341 29.82 10.96 23.24
N ALA A 342 29.64 9.86 22.53
CA ALA A 342 28.45 9.03 22.69
C ALA A 342 28.36 8.36 24.07
N PRO A 343 29.42 7.73 24.60
CA PRO A 343 29.38 7.17 25.96
C PRO A 343 29.25 8.24 27.06
N ALA A 344 29.87 9.42 26.86
CA ALA A 344 29.83 10.49 27.85
C ALA A 344 28.41 11.08 27.97
N VAL A 345 27.78 11.40 26.83
CA VAL A 345 26.38 11.88 26.78
C VAL A 345 25.44 10.82 27.39
N THR A 346 25.59 9.56 27.01
CA THR A 346 24.75 8.47 27.52
C THR A 346 24.85 8.35 29.05
N LYS A 347 26.04 8.30 29.58
CA LYS A 347 26.27 8.24 31.04
C LYS A 347 25.68 9.46 31.74
N GLY A 348 25.84 10.65 31.17
CA GLY A 348 25.30 11.89 31.73
C GLY A 348 23.78 11.88 31.82
N ILE A 349 23.10 11.43 30.79
CA ILE A 349 21.63 11.31 30.76
C ILE A 349 21.17 10.23 31.73
N LYS A 350 21.73 9.02 31.65
CA LYS A 350 21.34 7.87 32.47
C LYS A 350 21.62 8.05 33.97
N ALA A 351 22.59 8.86 34.32
CA ALA A 351 22.88 9.18 35.74
C ALA A 351 21.76 10.02 36.40
N VAL A 352 21.01 10.81 35.63
CA VAL A 352 19.94 11.68 36.14
C VAL A 352 18.55 11.09 35.83
N ASN A 353 18.37 10.56 34.63
CA ASN A 353 17.13 9.93 34.19
C ASN A 353 17.41 8.56 33.54
N PRO A 354 17.40 7.47 34.31
CA PRO A 354 17.64 6.13 33.80
C PRO A 354 16.58 5.65 32.81
N GLU A 355 15.33 6.17 32.90
CA GLU A 355 14.20 5.77 32.06
C GLU A 355 14.27 6.38 30.66
N MET A 356 14.90 7.54 30.51
CA MET A 356 15.05 8.19 29.21
C MET A 356 15.88 7.31 28.28
N LYS A 357 15.32 6.95 27.13
CA LYS A 357 16.02 6.13 26.14
C LYS A 357 17.11 6.93 25.44
N VAL A 358 18.28 6.30 25.23
CA VAL A 358 19.38 6.94 24.53
C VAL A 358 19.79 6.10 23.32
N PHE A 359 19.72 6.70 22.14
CA PHE A 359 20.10 6.04 20.88
C PHE A 359 21.31 6.73 20.24
N LEU A 360 22.04 5.99 19.39
CA LEU A 360 23.09 6.54 18.55
C LEU A 360 22.62 6.60 17.08
N ALA A 361 22.77 7.73 16.44
CA ALA A 361 22.54 7.89 15.00
C ALA A 361 23.73 7.38 14.19
N GLY A 362 23.84 6.08 14.01
CA GLY A 362 24.95 5.45 13.29
C GLY A 362 25.04 3.96 13.48
N ALA A 363 25.99 3.33 12.79
CA ALA A 363 26.39 1.93 12.98
C ALA A 363 27.79 1.91 13.57
N PRO A 364 27.95 1.80 14.90
CA PRO A 364 29.25 1.81 15.55
C PRO A 364 30.06 0.55 15.21
N SER A 365 31.42 0.65 15.36
CA SER A 365 32.27 -0.54 15.38
C SER A 365 31.92 -1.45 16.56
N ALA A 366 32.36 -2.71 16.54
CA ALA A 366 32.12 -3.62 17.66
C ALA A 366 32.66 -3.09 18.99
N GLU A 367 33.86 -2.52 18.97
CA GLU A 367 34.51 -1.92 20.14
C GLU A 367 33.73 -0.72 20.69
N LEU A 368 33.30 0.19 19.80
CA LEU A 368 32.51 1.35 20.22
C LEU A 368 31.14 0.94 20.75
N LYS A 369 30.55 -0.11 20.15
CA LYS A 369 29.29 -0.66 20.61
C LYS A 369 29.38 -1.17 22.04
N GLU A 370 30.41 -1.93 22.39
CA GLU A 370 30.65 -2.42 23.76
C GLU A 370 30.78 -1.28 24.77
N ILE A 371 31.49 -0.20 24.39
CA ILE A 371 31.68 0.96 25.26
C ILE A 371 30.35 1.70 25.47
N CYS A 372 29.55 1.87 24.40
CA CYS A 372 28.25 2.52 24.47
C CYS A 372 27.21 1.69 25.23
N ASP A 373 27.19 0.37 25.04
CA ASP A 373 26.32 -0.55 25.78
C ASP A 373 26.66 -0.52 27.29
N ALA A 374 27.95 -0.50 27.65
CA ALA A 374 28.40 -0.34 29.03
C ALA A 374 28.05 1.04 29.63
N ALA A 375 27.84 2.06 28.78
CA ALA A 375 27.40 3.36 29.22
C ALA A 375 25.87 3.44 29.42
N GLY A 376 25.11 2.42 29.00
CA GLY A 376 23.66 2.34 29.10
C GLY A 376 22.93 2.79 27.85
N MET A 377 23.56 2.75 26.68
CA MET A 377 22.90 3.08 25.41
C MET A 377 21.86 1.99 25.06
N ASP A 378 20.67 2.39 24.64
CA ASP A 378 19.55 1.48 24.44
C ASP A 378 19.50 0.88 23.02
N ASP A 379 19.88 1.63 21.98
CA ASP A 379 19.85 1.14 20.59
C ASP A 379 20.67 2.01 19.61
N TYR A 380 20.76 1.53 18.37
CA TYR A 380 21.54 2.14 17.27
C TYR A 380 20.69 2.28 16.01
N ILE A 381 20.58 3.50 15.49
CA ILE A 381 19.76 3.82 14.32
C ILE A 381 20.64 4.13 13.13
N SER A 382 20.60 3.27 12.13
CA SER A 382 21.40 3.39 10.91
C SER A 382 20.57 3.07 9.65
N VAL A 383 21.18 3.23 8.49
CA VAL A 383 20.57 2.83 7.21
C VAL A 383 20.24 1.33 7.09
N LYS A 384 20.81 0.50 7.98
CA LYS A 384 20.53 -0.95 8.05
C LYS A 384 19.44 -1.30 9.06
N SER A 385 19.00 -0.35 9.88
CA SER A 385 17.99 -0.58 10.91
C SER A 385 16.62 -0.85 10.28
N ASN A 386 15.86 -1.75 10.92
CA ASN A 386 14.45 -1.95 10.58
C ASN A 386 13.63 -0.80 11.17
N CYS A 387 13.33 0.19 10.33
CA CYS A 387 12.62 1.40 10.74
C CYS A 387 11.26 1.09 11.37
N TYR A 388 10.48 0.22 10.71
CA TYR A 388 9.15 -0.14 11.17
C TYR A 388 9.18 -0.80 12.56
N GLU A 389 10.03 -1.81 12.77
CA GLU A 389 10.12 -2.52 14.04
C GLU A 389 10.63 -1.62 15.18
N THR A 390 11.58 -0.75 14.89
CA THR A 390 12.09 0.21 15.89
C THR A 390 10.97 1.14 16.37
N LEU A 391 10.22 1.73 15.46
CA LEU A 391 9.12 2.63 15.78
C LEU A 391 7.95 1.91 16.45
N LEU A 392 7.62 0.69 16.00
CA LEU A 392 6.59 -0.14 16.62
C LEU A 392 6.94 -0.49 18.08
N ARG A 393 8.20 -0.81 18.36
CA ARG A 393 8.70 -1.06 19.72
C ARG A 393 8.52 0.19 20.60
N MET A 394 8.91 1.36 20.11
CA MET A 394 8.76 2.62 20.85
C MET A 394 7.29 2.94 21.16
N GLN A 395 6.37 2.68 20.22
CA GLN A 395 4.92 2.81 20.48
C GLN A 395 4.42 1.84 21.56
N LYS A 396 4.91 0.59 21.57
CA LYS A 396 4.57 -0.40 22.60
C LYS A 396 5.08 0.04 23.98
N GLU A 397 6.32 0.50 24.06
CA GLU A 397 6.93 1.00 25.30
C GLU A 397 6.16 2.21 25.86
N ARG A 398 5.59 3.05 24.99
CA ARG A 398 4.74 4.20 25.36
C ARG A 398 3.29 3.83 25.69
N GLY A 399 2.89 2.58 25.53
CA GLY A 399 1.53 2.10 25.85
C GLY A 399 0.46 2.50 24.82
N MET A 400 0.80 2.60 23.56
CA MET A 400 -0.11 2.97 22.46
C MET A 400 -0.94 1.79 21.92
N PHE A 401 -1.01 0.66 22.61
CA PHE A 401 -1.72 -0.57 22.17
C PHE A 401 -2.91 -0.87 23.08
#